data_f17d99dcdd6bfea258ebb628b12277d5
#
_entry.id   f17d99dcdd6bfea258ebb628b12277d5
#
_cell.length_a   1.000
_cell.length_b   1.000
_cell.length_c   1.000
_cell.angle_alpha   90.00
_cell.angle_beta   90.00
_cell.angle_gamma   90.00
#
_symmetry.space_group_name_H-M   'P 1'
#
loop_
_entity.id
_entity.type
_entity.pdbx_description
1 polymer ?
#
loop_
_entity_poly.entity_id
_entity_poly.type
_entity_poly.pdbx_seq_one_letter_code
_entity_poly.pdbx_strand_id
1 'polypeptide(L)'
;MTVTGFTARISEAWKRARHRHGWLDHLVRAGVRYDEVDAGRLSAALTYYSFFAVFALGLLGFAIIGQVLDDPEVVHTVQGYLSENFPRLDVQALQDARSTAGAIAFVGLPITGLFWMDALRSAIRATWRIEEYPGRLVVRQIIDLGVMAGLGLLLSASLAVAFVAETVLNWMFLHTVGVDDTLSRWLLSAAAFVLGLAVNTLLAVALLCGPPRLRLPPSRVLGPALLITAGLEALKSLGQFYLELTVGNPAYQVVAGAVGMLVFLKILNQLILFAAALTATGTTGTVVDLAARRARSEAAREGFSPDAPRSRADDSPEPAPATPHDGPQGAGHLGTRDPAV
;
A
#
# COMPACT_ATOMS: atom_id res chain seq x y z
N MET A 1 46.16 -2.76 -13.94
CA MET A 1 45.20 -1.85 -13.30
C MET A 1 44.40 -2.69 -12.33
N THR A 2 44.65 -2.55 -11.05
CA THR A 2 44.09 -3.40 -10.00
C THR A 2 42.59 -2.98 -9.77
N VAL A 3 41.71 -3.95 -9.59
CA VAL A 3 40.26 -3.82 -9.33
C VAL A 3 40.00 -2.85 -8.18
N THR A 4 40.87 -2.77 -7.20
CA THR A 4 40.86 -1.82 -6.07
C THR A 4 40.95 -0.34 -6.47
N GLY A 5 41.72 -0.01 -7.53
CA GLY A 5 41.81 1.38 -8.01
C GLY A 5 40.58 1.87 -8.79
N PHE A 6 39.86 0.94 -9.43
CA PHE A 6 38.60 1.26 -10.14
C PHE A 6 37.45 1.50 -9.16
N THR A 7 37.31 0.65 -8.13
CA THR A 7 36.29 0.81 -7.10
C THR A 7 36.50 2.07 -6.26
N ALA A 8 37.74 2.45 -5.95
CA ALA A 8 38.06 3.68 -5.24
C ALA A 8 37.68 4.93 -6.04
N ARG A 9 37.96 4.97 -7.35
CA ARG A 9 37.58 6.09 -8.23
C ARG A 9 36.07 6.24 -8.38
N ILE A 10 35.34 5.14 -8.49
CA ILE A 10 33.88 5.16 -8.53
C ILE A 10 33.32 5.69 -7.21
N SER A 11 33.84 5.22 -6.07
CA SER A 11 33.38 5.68 -4.75
C SER A 11 33.62 7.18 -4.51
N GLU A 12 34.77 7.71 -4.97
CA GLU A 12 35.06 9.13 -4.88
C GLU A 12 34.23 9.98 -5.86
N ALA A 13 34.01 9.50 -7.08
CA ALA A 13 33.13 10.17 -8.04
C ALA A 13 31.68 10.18 -7.52
N TRP A 14 31.23 9.09 -6.92
CA TRP A 14 29.91 8.98 -6.28
C TRP A 14 29.77 9.94 -5.09
N LYS A 15 30.76 10.00 -4.19
CA LYS A 15 30.77 10.97 -3.09
C LYS A 15 30.72 12.42 -3.59
N ARG A 16 31.50 12.76 -4.61
CA ARG A 16 31.48 14.09 -5.22
C ARG A 16 30.13 14.44 -5.88
N ALA A 17 29.52 13.49 -6.60
CA ALA A 17 28.20 13.67 -7.20
C ALA A 17 27.11 13.89 -6.13
N ARG A 18 27.18 13.13 -5.04
CA ARG A 18 26.28 13.21 -3.89
C ARG A 18 26.39 14.59 -3.18
N HIS A 19 27.59 15.13 -3.03
CA HIS A 19 27.80 16.47 -2.45
C HIS A 19 27.37 17.61 -3.39
N ARG A 20 27.40 17.38 -4.71
CA ARG A 20 26.98 18.40 -5.69
C ARG A 20 25.45 18.49 -5.86
N HIS A 21 24.75 17.40 -5.65
CA HIS A 21 23.31 17.31 -5.90
C HIS A 21 22.58 16.82 -4.64
N GLY A 22 22.02 17.74 -3.87
CA GLY A 22 21.30 17.42 -2.62
C GLY A 22 20.13 16.43 -2.80
N TRP A 23 19.52 16.39 -4.01
CA TRP A 23 18.46 15.42 -4.32
C TRP A 23 19.00 13.98 -4.40
N LEU A 24 20.23 13.78 -4.93
CA LEU A 24 20.88 12.46 -4.95
C LEU A 24 21.16 11.97 -3.52
N ASP A 25 21.66 12.87 -2.65
CA ASP A 25 21.87 12.54 -1.26
C ASP A 25 20.57 12.16 -0.55
N HIS A 26 19.48 12.86 -0.85
CA HIS A 26 18.16 12.53 -0.32
C HIS A 26 17.67 11.15 -0.80
N LEU A 27 17.83 10.81 -2.09
CA LEU A 27 17.48 9.49 -2.63
C LEU A 27 18.28 8.38 -1.96
N VAL A 28 19.58 8.59 -1.73
CA VAL A 28 20.43 7.61 -1.03
C VAL A 28 19.98 7.41 0.41
N ARG A 29 19.69 8.49 1.15
CA ARG A 29 19.17 8.39 2.51
C ARG A 29 17.83 7.65 2.56
N ALA A 30 16.96 7.91 1.58
CA ALA A 30 15.70 7.19 1.46
C ALA A 30 15.91 5.70 1.15
N GLY A 31 16.86 5.37 0.26
CA GLY A 31 17.24 3.98 -0.03
C GLY A 31 17.77 3.25 1.20
N VAL A 32 18.69 3.88 1.95
CA VAL A 32 19.19 3.33 3.22
C VAL A 32 18.05 3.14 4.22
N ARG A 33 17.15 4.13 4.37
CA ARG A 33 15.98 4.03 5.24
C ARG A 33 15.06 2.88 4.82
N TYR A 34 14.83 2.70 3.52
CA TYR A 34 14.03 1.62 2.94
C TYR A 34 14.60 0.23 3.32
N ASP A 35 15.92 0.09 3.23
CA ASP A 35 16.63 -1.15 3.56
C ASP A 35 16.62 -1.42 5.07
N GLU A 36 16.94 -0.43 5.90
CA GLU A 36 16.96 -0.51 7.36
C GLU A 36 15.65 -0.96 8.01
N VAL A 37 14.51 -0.69 7.37
CA VAL A 37 13.17 -1.08 7.87
C VAL A 37 12.63 -2.33 7.17
N ASP A 38 13.46 -3.05 6.43
CA ASP A 38 13.03 -4.21 5.65
C ASP A 38 11.80 -3.93 4.75
N ALA A 39 11.75 -2.75 4.12
CA ALA A 39 10.59 -2.35 3.34
C ALA A 39 10.30 -3.29 2.16
N GLY A 40 11.31 -4.02 1.68
CA GLY A 40 11.14 -5.10 0.71
C GLY A 40 10.24 -6.23 1.23
N ARG A 41 10.39 -6.62 2.49
CA ARG A 41 9.54 -7.61 3.17
C ARG A 41 8.16 -7.05 3.46
N LEU A 42 8.07 -5.81 3.97
CA LEU A 42 6.79 -5.14 4.21
C LEU A 42 5.98 -4.98 2.92
N SER A 43 6.64 -4.65 1.79
CA SER A 43 5.96 -4.57 0.49
C SER A 43 5.43 -5.93 0.01
N ALA A 44 6.07 -7.06 0.38
CA ALA A 44 5.56 -8.39 0.05
C ALA A 44 4.27 -8.70 0.83
N ALA A 45 4.21 -8.38 2.12
CA ALA A 45 2.99 -8.51 2.92
C ALA A 45 1.87 -7.63 2.37
N LEU A 46 2.17 -6.37 2.04
CA LEU A 46 1.23 -5.46 1.38
C LEU A 46 0.71 -6.04 0.06
N THR A 47 1.58 -6.64 -0.75
CA THR A 47 1.20 -7.24 -2.03
C THR A 47 0.20 -8.37 -1.85
N TYR A 48 0.40 -9.19 -0.85
CA TYR A 48 -0.54 -10.26 -0.50
C TYR A 48 -1.93 -9.71 -0.19
N TYR A 49 -2.04 -8.75 0.72
CA TYR A 49 -3.32 -8.13 1.05
C TYR A 49 -3.92 -7.32 -0.12
N SER A 50 -3.09 -6.62 -0.89
CA SER A 50 -3.52 -5.89 -2.08
C SER A 50 -4.13 -6.83 -3.12
N PHE A 51 -3.55 -8.01 -3.33
CA PHE A 51 -4.05 -8.99 -4.29
C PHE A 51 -5.47 -9.42 -3.95
N PHE A 52 -5.74 -9.79 -2.69
CA PHE A 52 -7.09 -10.17 -2.27
C PHE A 52 -8.07 -8.99 -2.30
N ALA A 53 -7.62 -7.79 -1.94
CA ALA A 53 -8.46 -6.59 -2.01
C ALA A 53 -8.86 -6.26 -3.45
N VAL A 54 -7.94 -6.34 -4.41
CA VAL A 54 -8.22 -6.12 -5.83
C VAL A 54 -9.12 -7.23 -6.39
N PHE A 55 -8.91 -8.47 -5.98
CA PHE A 55 -9.78 -9.58 -6.36
C PHE A 55 -11.22 -9.38 -5.85
N ALA A 56 -11.38 -9.00 -4.57
CA ALA A 56 -12.70 -8.68 -4.01
C ALA A 56 -13.36 -7.47 -4.70
N LEU A 57 -12.56 -6.46 -5.05
CA LEU A 57 -13.02 -5.29 -5.82
C LEU A 57 -13.45 -5.70 -7.24
N GLY A 58 -12.74 -6.62 -7.87
CA GLY A 58 -13.10 -7.20 -9.17
C GLY A 58 -14.44 -7.94 -9.13
N LEU A 59 -14.67 -8.73 -8.07
CA LEU A 59 -15.96 -9.41 -7.84
C LEU A 59 -17.10 -8.40 -7.62
N LEU A 60 -16.85 -7.33 -6.88
CA LEU A 60 -17.81 -6.25 -6.70
C LEU A 60 -18.13 -5.55 -8.02
N GLY A 61 -17.10 -5.23 -8.82
CA GLY A 61 -17.25 -4.67 -10.16
C GLY A 61 -18.09 -5.57 -11.06
N PHE A 62 -17.82 -6.87 -11.06
CA PHE A 62 -18.60 -7.86 -11.78
C PHE A 62 -20.07 -7.90 -11.32
N ALA A 63 -20.31 -7.86 -9.99
CA ALA A 63 -21.66 -7.84 -9.44
C ALA A 63 -22.46 -6.59 -9.84
N ILE A 64 -21.81 -5.42 -9.91
CA ILE A 64 -22.43 -4.15 -10.32
C ILE A 64 -22.67 -4.12 -11.82
N ILE A 65 -21.64 -4.40 -12.62
CA ILE A 65 -21.73 -4.38 -14.10
C ILE A 65 -22.69 -5.47 -14.57
N GLY A 66 -22.73 -6.60 -13.89
CA GLY A 66 -23.65 -7.68 -14.19
C GLY A 66 -25.13 -7.32 -14.10
N GLN A 67 -25.49 -6.18 -13.45
CA GLN A 67 -26.87 -5.67 -13.48
C GLN A 67 -27.29 -5.24 -14.90
N VAL A 68 -26.35 -4.84 -15.73
CA VAL A 68 -26.60 -4.51 -17.12
C VAL A 68 -26.99 -5.75 -17.94
N LEU A 69 -26.65 -6.95 -17.47
CA LEU A 69 -27.07 -8.24 -18.06
C LEU A 69 -28.56 -8.54 -17.82
N ASP A 70 -29.31 -7.69 -17.14
CA ASP A 70 -30.77 -7.80 -17.02
C ASP A 70 -31.47 -7.17 -18.26
N ASP A 71 -30.73 -6.41 -19.09
CA ASP A 71 -31.25 -5.83 -20.34
C ASP A 71 -31.22 -6.89 -21.48
N PRO A 72 -32.37 -7.18 -22.13
CA PRO A 72 -32.44 -8.20 -23.20
C PRO A 72 -31.52 -7.93 -24.41
N GLU A 73 -31.29 -6.65 -24.77
CA GLU A 73 -30.39 -6.31 -25.87
C GLU A 73 -28.93 -6.62 -25.52
N VAL A 74 -28.54 -6.32 -24.28
CA VAL A 74 -27.20 -6.63 -23.77
C VAL A 74 -27.00 -8.14 -23.66
N VAL A 75 -28.01 -8.87 -23.15
CA VAL A 75 -27.98 -10.36 -23.09
C VAL A 75 -27.72 -10.95 -24.47
N HIS A 76 -28.44 -10.51 -25.50
CA HIS A 76 -28.26 -11.01 -26.87
C HIS A 76 -26.86 -10.73 -27.40
N THR A 77 -26.33 -9.55 -27.18
CA THR A 77 -24.99 -9.15 -27.62
C THR A 77 -23.90 -9.97 -26.91
N VAL A 78 -24.02 -10.09 -25.59
CA VAL A 78 -23.06 -10.86 -24.76
C VAL A 78 -23.13 -12.34 -25.08
N GLN A 79 -24.34 -12.91 -25.28
CA GLN A 79 -24.52 -14.30 -25.68
C GLN A 79 -23.83 -14.58 -27.03
N GLY A 80 -23.98 -13.67 -28.00
CA GLY A 80 -23.29 -13.79 -29.29
C GLY A 80 -21.77 -13.84 -29.12
N TYR A 81 -21.22 -12.91 -28.38
CA TYR A 81 -19.77 -12.86 -28.09
C TYR A 81 -19.27 -14.10 -27.34
N LEU A 82 -20.02 -14.56 -26.32
CA LEU A 82 -19.67 -15.74 -25.52
C LEU A 82 -19.69 -17.01 -26.36
N SER A 83 -20.71 -17.19 -27.20
CA SER A 83 -20.83 -18.37 -28.06
C SER A 83 -19.67 -18.52 -29.06
N GLU A 84 -19.13 -17.40 -29.52
CA GLU A 84 -17.98 -17.38 -30.44
C GLU A 84 -16.64 -17.61 -29.75
N ASN A 85 -16.44 -17.00 -28.55
CA ASN A 85 -15.14 -16.97 -27.90
C ASN A 85 -15.04 -17.97 -26.71
N PHE A 86 -16.15 -18.24 -26.04
CA PHE A 86 -16.22 -19.10 -24.85
C PHE A 86 -17.45 -20.03 -24.87
N PRO A 87 -17.52 -21.02 -25.74
CA PRO A 87 -18.72 -21.82 -26.00
C PRO A 87 -19.23 -22.64 -24.80
N ARG A 88 -18.47 -22.69 -23.70
CA ARG A 88 -18.86 -23.33 -22.43
C ARG A 88 -19.41 -22.38 -21.39
N LEU A 89 -19.42 -21.08 -21.66
CA LEU A 89 -19.99 -20.08 -20.75
C LEU A 89 -21.34 -19.62 -21.29
N ASP A 90 -22.35 -19.71 -20.42
CA ASP A 90 -23.69 -19.22 -20.70
C ASP A 90 -23.93 -17.92 -19.93
N VAL A 91 -24.71 -16.99 -20.52
CA VAL A 91 -25.12 -15.75 -19.85
C VAL A 91 -25.91 -16.03 -18.58
N GLN A 92 -26.73 -17.09 -18.56
CA GLN A 92 -27.45 -17.50 -17.35
C GLN A 92 -26.49 -17.87 -16.21
N ALA A 93 -25.43 -18.62 -16.52
CA ALA A 93 -24.40 -18.94 -15.52
C ALA A 93 -23.70 -17.69 -14.95
N LEU A 94 -23.52 -16.65 -15.79
CA LEU A 94 -22.99 -15.35 -15.36
C LEU A 94 -23.98 -14.59 -14.48
N GLN A 95 -25.27 -14.61 -14.81
CA GLN A 95 -26.33 -13.99 -14.01
C GLN A 95 -26.45 -14.65 -12.63
N ASP A 96 -26.43 -15.99 -12.59
CA ASP A 96 -26.46 -16.75 -11.32
C ASP A 96 -25.22 -16.51 -10.46
N ALA A 97 -24.04 -16.47 -11.09
CA ALA A 97 -22.79 -16.18 -10.40
C ALA A 97 -22.73 -14.77 -9.82
N ARG A 98 -23.46 -13.79 -10.38
CA ARG A 98 -23.48 -12.39 -9.96
C ARG A 98 -23.90 -12.22 -8.50
N SER A 99 -24.97 -12.87 -8.09
CA SER A 99 -25.51 -12.76 -6.72
C SER A 99 -24.51 -13.30 -5.70
N THR A 100 -23.92 -14.47 -6.00
CA THR A 100 -22.87 -15.08 -5.16
C THR A 100 -21.60 -14.24 -5.13
N ALA A 101 -21.15 -13.73 -6.28
CA ALA A 101 -20.00 -12.85 -6.37
C ALA A 101 -20.23 -11.55 -5.56
N GLY A 102 -21.43 -10.96 -5.65
CA GLY A 102 -21.81 -9.79 -4.88
C GLY A 102 -21.81 -10.02 -3.38
N ALA A 103 -22.35 -11.17 -2.92
CA ALA A 103 -22.33 -11.54 -1.51
C ALA A 103 -20.89 -11.76 -0.98
N ILE A 104 -20.06 -12.47 -1.74
CA ILE A 104 -18.63 -12.65 -1.41
C ILE A 104 -17.88 -11.31 -1.38
N ALA A 105 -18.13 -10.45 -2.35
CA ALA A 105 -17.50 -9.13 -2.42
C ALA A 105 -17.94 -8.22 -1.27
N PHE A 106 -19.24 -8.23 -0.93
CA PHE A 106 -19.79 -7.39 0.14
C PHE A 106 -19.17 -7.70 1.51
N VAL A 107 -18.88 -8.96 1.79
CA VAL A 107 -18.20 -9.37 3.02
C VAL A 107 -16.67 -9.32 2.87
N GLY A 108 -16.15 -9.80 1.75
CA GLY A 108 -14.72 -9.94 1.51
C GLY A 108 -14.00 -8.61 1.39
N LEU A 109 -14.58 -7.63 0.70
CA LEU A 109 -13.94 -6.34 0.46
C LEU A 109 -13.66 -5.53 1.74
N PRO A 110 -14.61 -5.37 2.68
CA PRO A 110 -14.30 -4.73 3.96
C PRO A 110 -13.22 -5.45 4.75
N ILE A 111 -13.27 -6.79 4.79
CA ILE A 111 -12.31 -7.59 5.55
C ILE A 111 -10.90 -7.45 4.94
N THR A 112 -10.75 -7.74 3.65
CA THR A 112 -9.45 -7.66 2.96
C THR A 112 -8.93 -6.22 2.90
N GLY A 113 -9.82 -5.25 2.73
CA GLY A 113 -9.51 -3.82 2.74
C GLY A 113 -8.98 -3.34 4.09
N LEU A 114 -9.58 -3.77 5.21
CA LEU A 114 -9.10 -3.45 6.55
C LEU A 114 -7.71 -4.06 6.82
N PHE A 115 -7.46 -5.31 6.43
CA PHE A 115 -6.14 -5.92 6.55
C PHE A 115 -5.10 -5.19 5.69
N TRP A 116 -5.46 -4.84 4.46
CA TRP A 116 -4.58 -4.05 3.60
C TRP A 116 -4.28 -2.66 4.20
N MET A 117 -5.30 -1.98 4.73
CA MET A 117 -5.15 -0.67 5.36
C MET A 117 -4.28 -0.74 6.62
N ASP A 118 -4.48 -1.76 7.46
CA ASP A 118 -3.66 -1.99 8.67
C ASP A 118 -2.20 -2.24 8.30
N ALA A 119 -1.94 -3.11 7.31
CA ALA A 119 -0.61 -3.39 6.81
C ALA A 119 0.07 -2.16 6.19
N LEU A 120 -0.67 -1.37 5.38
CA LEU A 120 -0.16 -0.15 4.76
C LEU A 120 0.19 0.91 5.80
N ARG A 121 -0.70 1.13 6.77
CA ARG A 121 -0.45 2.05 7.88
C ARG A 121 0.80 1.64 8.65
N SER A 122 0.88 0.37 9.09
CA SER A 122 2.01 -0.18 9.83
C SER A 122 3.31 -0.02 9.05
N ALA A 123 3.34 -0.40 7.77
CA ALA A 123 4.53 -0.31 6.92
C ALA A 123 5.02 1.13 6.72
N ILE A 124 4.10 2.10 6.50
CA ILE A 124 4.50 3.51 6.39
C ILE A 124 5.00 4.03 7.75
N ARG A 125 4.32 3.72 8.85
CA ARG A 125 4.75 4.15 10.20
C ARG A 125 6.09 3.54 10.59
N ALA A 126 6.36 2.26 10.25
CA ALA A 126 7.67 1.65 10.41
C ALA A 126 8.76 2.41 9.64
N THR A 127 8.47 2.83 8.41
CA THR A 127 9.38 3.66 7.60
C THR A 127 9.70 5.00 8.26
N TRP A 128 8.76 5.56 9.01
CA TRP A 128 8.95 6.76 9.82
C TRP A 128 9.61 6.50 11.18
N ARG A 129 9.83 5.24 11.57
CA ARG A 129 10.33 4.80 12.89
C ARG A 129 9.50 5.37 14.05
N ILE A 130 8.19 5.40 13.89
CA ILE A 130 7.22 5.79 14.91
C ILE A 130 6.38 4.58 15.30
N GLU A 131 5.69 4.68 16.43
CA GLU A 131 4.82 3.62 16.92
C GLU A 131 3.85 3.14 15.84
N GLU A 132 3.86 1.85 15.52
CA GLU A 132 3.05 1.27 14.44
C GLU A 132 1.56 1.20 14.81
N TYR A 133 1.27 0.97 16.08
CA TYR A 133 -0.09 0.71 16.58
C TYR A 133 -0.50 1.69 17.70
N PRO A 134 -0.56 3.00 17.44
CA PRO A 134 -0.92 3.98 18.47
C PRO A 134 -2.39 3.90 18.84
N GLY A 135 -2.70 3.96 20.14
CA GLY A 135 -4.05 4.04 20.69
C GLY A 135 -4.80 2.70 20.74
N ARG A 136 -6.09 2.77 21.11
CA ARG A 136 -6.98 1.59 21.30
C ARG A 136 -7.32 0.93 19.95
N LEU A 137 -7.33 -0.39 19.93
CA LEU A 137 -7.53 -1.19 18.72
C LEU A 137 -8.84 -0.84 17.97
N VAL A 138 -9.96 -0.76 18.70
CA VAL A 138 -11.28 -0.47 18.11
C VAL A 138 -11.33 0.91 17.47
N VAL A 139 -10.82 1.95 18.16
CA VAL A 139 -10.78 3.32 17.62
C VAL A 139 -9.90 3.39 16.38
N ARG A 140 -8.79 2.65 16.38
CA ARG A 140 -7.89 2.56 15.24
C ARG A 140 -8.59 1.98 14.02
N GLN A 141 -9.32 0.87 14.17
CA GLN A 141 -10.04 0.23 13.08
C GLN A 141 -11.18 1.09 12.51
N ILE A 142 -11.94 1.78 13.39
CA ILE A 142 -12.98 2.72 12.92
C ILE A 142 -12.38 3.84 12.07
N ILE A 143 -11.24 4.39 12.49
CA ILE A 143 -10.58 5.45 11.71
C ILE A 143 -9.99 4.88 10.42
N ASP A 144 -9.41 3.67 10.44
CA ASP A 144 -8.89 3.01 9.24
C ASP A 144 -10.01 2.74 8.22
N LEU A 145 -11.19 2.32 8.69
CA LEU A 145 -12.38 2.19 7.85
C LEU A 145 -12.79 3.54 7.24
N GLY A 146 -12.77 4.62 8.03
CA GLY A 146 -13.03 5.97 7.54
C GLY A 146 -12.01 6.45 6.50
N VAL A 147 -10.72 6.19 6.72
CA VAL A 147 -9.65 6.50 5.74
C VAL A 147 -9.83 5.67 4.47
N MET A 148 -10.12 4.37 4.60
CA MET A 148 -10.39 3.48 3.48
C MET A 148 -11.60 3.96 2.66
N ALA A 149 -12.70 4.33 3.32
CA ALA A 149 -13.89 4.89 2.66
C ALA A 149 -13.56 6.21 1.95
N GLY A 150 -12.77 7.09 2.57
CA GLY A 150 -12.30 8.34 1.97
C GLY A 150 -11.43 8.11 0.73
N LEU A 151 -10.50 7.17 0.78
CA LEU A 151 -9.68 6.78 -0.37
C LEU A 151 -10.52 6.14 -1.47
N GLY A 152 -11.47 5.29 -1.12
CA GLY A 152 -12.41 4.68 -2.06
C GLY A 152 -13.28 5.71 -2.75
N LEU A 153 -13.81 6.70 -2.01
CA LEU A 153 -14.57 7.82 -2.56
C LEU A 153 -13.71 8.68 -3.50
N LEU A 154 -12.47 8.98 -3.10
CA LEU A 154 -11.53 9.73 -3.94
C LEU A 154 -11.20 8.96 -5.23
N LEU A 155 -10.99 7.64 -5.14
CA LEU A 155 -10.78 6.79 -6.31
C LEU A 155 -12.00 6.76 -7.22
N SER A 156 -13.21 6.61 -6.66
CA SER A 156 -14.48 6.63 -7.41
C SER A 156 -14.70 7.98 -8.09
N ALA A 157 -14.43 9.08 -7.40
CA ALA A 157 -14.48 10.42 -7.98
C ALA A 157 -13.45 10.59 -9.11
N SER A 158 -12.26 10.04 -8.95
CA SER A 158 -11.21 10.02 -9.97
C SER A 158 -11.67 9.29 -11.25
N LEU A 159 -12.24 8.11 -11.09
CA LEU A 159 -12.79 7.33 -12.21
C LEU A 159 -13.95 8.04 -12.89
N ALA A 160 -14.86 8.66 -12.10
CA ALA A 160 -15.97 9.44 -12.63
C ALA A 160 -15.47 10.63 -13.46
N VAL A 161 -14.47 11.37 -12.96
CA VAL A 161 -13.85 12.49 -13.70
C VAL A 161 -13.21 12.01 -15.00
N ALA A 162 -12.49 10.88 -14.97
CA ALA A 162 -11.86 10.31 -16.16
C ALA A 162 -12.92 9.91 -17.20
N PHE A 163 -14.01 9.26 -16.78
CA PHE A 163 -15.12 8.85 -17.63
C PHE A 163 -15.85 10.07 -18.24
N VAL A 164 -16.15 11.09 -17.43
CA VAL A 164 -16.79 12.34 -17.90
C VAL A 164 -15.88 13.07 -18.88
N ALA A 165 -14.56 13.15 -18.60
CA ALA A 165 -13.61 13.78 -19.48
C ALA A 165 -13.56 13.08 -20.85
N GLU A 166 -13.53 11.75 -20.88
CA GLU A 166 -13.56 10.96 -22.11
C GLU A 166 -14.87 11.17 -22.88
N THR A 167 -16.02 11.14 -22.20
CA THR A 167 -17.34 11.38 -22.78
C THR A 167 -17.46 12.78 -23.37
N VAL A 168 -17.01 13.81 -22.64
CA VAL A 168 -17.01 15.20 -23.11
C VAL A 168 -16.08 15.38 -24.30
N LEU A 169 -14.90 14.77 -24.27
CA LEU A 169 -13.97 14.80 -25.40
C LEU A 169 -14.60 14.16 -26.65
N ASN A 170 -15.19 12.97 -26.51
CA ASN A 170 -15.86 12.29 -27.64
C ASN A 170 -17.03 13.11 -28.15
N TRP A 171 -17.87 13.71 -27.28
CA TRP A 171 -18.97 14.58 -27.67
C TRP A 171 -18.48 15.81 -28.43
N MET A 172 -17.43 16.47 -27.94
CA MET A 172 -16.81 17.61 -28.64
C MET A 172 -16.28 17.19 -30.02
N PHE A 173 -15.63 16.04 -30.14
CA PHE A 173 -15.15 15.55 -31.43
C PHE A 173 -16.29 15.29 -32.42
N LEU A 174 -17.44 14.78 -31.94
CA LEU A 174 -18.60 14.48 -32.81
C LEU A 174 -19.36 15.74 -33.24
N HIS A 175 -19.38 16.79 -32.42
CA HIS A 175 -20.20 17.99 -32.68
C HIS A 175 -19.39 19.18 -33.22
N THR A 176 -18.06 19.16 -33.10
CA THR A 176 -17.16 20.20 -33.59
C THR A 176 -16.52 19.80 -34.93
N VAL A 177 -17.12 18.82 -35.64
CA VAL A 177 -16.66 18.33 -36.94
C VAL A 177 -16.80 19.46 -37.99
N GLY A 178 -15.74 20.16 -38.21
CA GLY A 178 -15.54 21.26 -39.14
C GLY A 178 -14.20 21.94 -38.99
N VAL A 179 -13.50 21.64 -37.87
CA VAL A 179 -12.15 22.15 -37.63
C VAL A 179 -11.20 20.97 -37.64
N ASP A 180 -10.56 20.73 -38.79
CA ASP A 180 -9.43 19.80 -38.97
C ASP A 180 -8.19 20.33 -38.21
N ASP A 181 -8.37 20.70 -36.94
CA ASP A 181 -7.31 21.31 -36.18
C ASP A 181 -6.67 20.23 -35.29
N THR A 182 -5.59 19.65 -35.81
CA THR A 182 -4.70 18.74 -35.08
C THR A 182 -4.28 19.32 -33.76
N LEU A 183 -4.21 20.65 -33.66
CA LEU A 183 -3.81 21.39 -32.47
C LEU A 183 -4.84 21.24 -31.34
N SER A 184 -6.15 21.38 -31.64
CA SER A 184 -7.21 21.24 -30.63
C SER A 184 -7.25 19.83 -30.05
N ARG A 185 -7.04 18.79 -30.86
CA ARG A 185 -6.95 17.41 -30.38
C ARG A 185 -5.76 17.21 -29.45
N TRP A 186 -4.59 17.75 -29.82
CA TRP A 186 -3.40 17.69 -28.97
C TRP A 186 -3.58 18.42 -27.65
N LEU A 187 -4.18 19.60 -27.66
CA LEU A 187 -4.43 20.38 -26.45
C LEU A 187 -5.42 19.67 -25.51
N LEU A 188 -6.50 19.07 -26.04
CA LEU A 188 -7.48 18.34 -25.24
C LEU A 188 -6.86 17.06 -24.65
N SER A 189 -6.10 16.30 -25.44
CA SER A 189 -5.40 15.10 -24.95
C SER A 189 -4.38 15.46 -23.88
N ALA A 190 -3.62 16.54 -24.06
CA ALA A 190 -2.67 17.04 -23.07
C ALA A 190 -3.38 17.49 -21.78
N ALA A 191 -4.51 18.19 -21.89
CA ALA A 191 -5.31 18.61 -20.74
C ALA A 191 -5.87 17.39 -19.96
N ALA A 192 -6.39 16.38 -20.65
CA ALA A 192 -6.87 15.15 -20.04
C ALA A 192 -5.73 14.39 -19.33
N PHE A 193 -4.54 14.31 -19.96
CA PHE A 193 -3.37 13.70 -19.36
C PHE A 193 -2.92 14.44 -18.09
N VAL A 194 -2.85 15.79 -18.14
CA VAL A 194 -2.47 16.60 -16.98
C VAL A 194 -3.49 16.46 -15.85
N LEU A 195 -4.79 16.43 -16.16
CA LEU A 195 -5.85 16.20 -15.18
C LEU A 195 -5.70 14.82 -14.53
N GLY A 196 -5.50 13.78 -15.31
CA GLY A 196 -5.25 12.43 -14.81
C GLY A 196 -4.03 12.37 -13.90
N LEU A 197 -2.92 13.02 -14.30
CA LEU A 197 -1.71 13.12 -13.48
C LEU A 197 -1.97 13.86 -12.16
N ALA A 198 -2.75 14.94 -12.19
CA ALA A 198 -3.11 15.72 -11.00
C ALA A 198 -3.95 14.87 -10.01
N VAL A 199 -4.94 14.14 -10.52
CA VAL A 199 -5.79 13.27 -9.71
C VAL A 199 -5.00 12.10 -9.12
N ASN A 200 -4.15 11.44 -9.91
CA ASN A 200 -3.25 10.38 -9.42
C ASN A 200 -2.27 10.90 -8.35
N THR A 201 -1.77 12.14 -8.52
CA THR A 201 -0.92 12.78 -7.52
C THR A 201 -1.68 13.07 -6.22
N LEU A 202 -2.92 13.55 -6.32
CA LEU A 202 -3.78 13.77 -5.15
C LEU A 202 -4.05 12.45 -4.39
N LEU A 203 -4.33 11.37 -5.13
CA LEU A 203 -4.51 10.04 -4.55
C LEU A 203 -3.22 9.56 -3.87
N ALA A 204 -2.05 9.77 -4.50
CA ALA A 204 -0.76 9.43 -3.91
C ALA A 204 -0.46 10.24 -2.63
N VAL A 205 -0.78 11.53 -2.60
CA VAL A 205 -0.70 12.36 -1.38
C VAL A 205 -1.62 11.83 -0.30
N ALA A 206 -2.88 11.51 -0.63
CA ALA A 206 -3.83 10.94 0.31
C ALA A 206 -3.35 9.60 0.87
N LEU A 207 -2.72 8.76 0.04
CA LEU A 207 -2.15 7.48 0.43
C LEU A 207 -0.93 7.63 1.37
N LEU A 208 -0.07 8.63 1.15
CA LEU A 208 1.09 8.88 1.99
C LEU A 208 0.75 9.54 3.34
N CYS A 209 -0.36 10.28 3.41
CA CYS A 209 -0.76 11.04 4.60
C CYS A 209 -1.88 10.39 5.39
N GLY A 210 -2.86 9.79 4.71
CA GLY A 210 -4.10 9.28 5.30
C GLY A 210 -3.88 8.07 6.21
N PRO A 211 -3.42 6.93 5.69
CA PRO A 211 -3.22 5.72 6.48
C PRO A 211 -2.31 5.93 7.69
N PRO A 212 -1.11 6.54 7.56
CA PRO A 212 -0.23 6.77 8.71
C PRO A 212 -0.72 7.89 9.64
N ARG A 213 -1.73 8.66 9.22
CA ARG A 213 -2.30 9.81 9.97
C ARG A 213 -1.25 10.88 10.27
N LEU A 214 -0.42 11.18 9.28
CA LEU A 214 0.62 12.18 9.37
C LEU A 214 0.17 13.46 8.66
N ARG A 215 0.34 14.62 9.30
CA ARG A 215 0.27 15.90 8.63
C ARG A 215 1.65 16.25 8.11
N LEU A 216 1.79 16.22 6.79
CA LEU A 216 3.00 16.55 6.09
C LEU A 216 2.84 17.90 5.36
N PRO A 217 3.86 18.76 5.34
CA PRO A 217 3.83 19.97 4.52
C PRO A 217 3.85 19.59 3.04
N PRO A 218 3.14 20.32 2.16
CA PRO A 218 3.06 20.02 0.72
C PRO A 218 4.43 19.91 0.05
N SER A 219 5.38 20.75 0.44
CA SER A 219 6.76 20.74 -0.07
C SER A 219 7.51 19.44 0.18
N ARG A 220 7.09 18.64 1.18
CA ARG A 220 7.72 17.39 1.56
C ARG A 220 7.05 16.17 0.91
N VAL A 221 5.74 16.26 0.64
CA VAL A 221 4.96 15.12 0.13
C VAL A 221 4.81 15.14 -1.39
N LEU A 222 4.84 16.33 -2.03
CA LEU A 222 4.54 16.47 -3.46
C LEU A 222 5.55 15.74 -4.35
N GLY A 223 6.85 15.87 -4.08
CA GLY A 223 7.89 15.15 -4.84
C GLY A 223 7.72 13.63 -4.78
N PRO A 224 7.65 13.01 -3.59
CA PRO A 224 7.35 11.58 -3.45
C PRO A 224 6.01 11.15 -4.05
N ALA A 225 4.95 11.98 -3.98
CA ALA A 225 3.67 11.69 -4.62
C ALA A 225 3.78 11.68 -6.16
N LEU A 226 4.50 12.65 -6.73
CA LEU A 226 4.79 12.65 -8.17
C LEU A 226 5.62 11.43 -8.61
N LEU A 227 6.53 10.96 -7.77
CA LEU A 227 7.27 9.71 -8.03
C LEU A 227 6.32 8.51 -8.10
N ILE A 228 5.35 8.39 -7.16
CA ILE A 228 4.33 7.33 -7.20
C ILE A 228 3.51 7.45 -8.50
N THR A 229 3.08 8.65 -8.83
CA THR A 229 2.26 8.91 -10.02
C THR A 229 3.02 8.54 -11.31
N ALA A 230 4.26 9.01 -11.47
CA ALA A 230 5.09 8.69 -12.63
C ALA A 230 5.39 7.19 -12.72
N GLY A 231 5.70 6.55 -11.58
CA GLY A 231 5.90 5.11 -11.50
C GLY A 231 4.65 4.32 -11.83
N LEU A 232 3.46 4.78 -11.41
CA LEU A 232 2.19 4.17 -11.76
C LEU A 232 1.90 4.26 -13.26
N GLU A 233 2.15 5.41 -13.89
CA GLU A 233 2.00 5.56 -15.35
C GLU A 233 2.96 4.64 -16.13
N ALA A 234 4.23 4.59 -15.71
CA ALA A 234 5.20 3.66 -16.28
C ALA A 234 4.76 2.19 -16.11
N LEU A 235 4.23 1.86 -14.93
CA LEU A 235 3.79 0.51 -14.61
C LEU A 235 2.53 0.10 -15.40
N LYS A 236 1.60 1.03 -15.66
CA LYS A 236 0.46 0.82 -16.56
C LYS A 236 0.92 0.51 -17.97
N SER A 237 1.87 1.30 -18.51
CA SER A 237 2.42 1.09 -19.86
C SER A 237 3.13 -0.27 -19.99
N LEU A 238 3.92 -0.65 -18.95
CA LEU A 238 4.54 -1.98 -18.90
C LEU A 238 3.50 -3.10 -18.81
N GLY A 239 2.42 -2.89 -18.06
CA GLY A 239 1.31 -3.84 -17.94
C GLY A 239 0.59 -4.05 -19.26
N GLN A 240 0.32 -3.00 -20.02
CA GLN A 240 -0.27 -3.08 -21.36
C GLN A 240 0.63 -3.88 -22.30
N PHE A 241 1.92 -3.54 -22.35
CA PHE A 241 2.90 -4.28 -23.17
C PHE A 241 2.97 -5.78 -22.78
N TYR A 242 2.92 -6.09 -21.49
CA TYR A 242 2.90 -7.48 -21.02
C TYR A 242 1.64 -8.22 -21.47
N LEU A 243 0.47 -7.58 -21.41
CA LEU A 243 -0.78 -8.17 -21.87
C LEU A 243 -0.75 -8.46 -23.37
N GLU A 244 -0.24 -7.54 -24.20
CA GLU A 244 -0.08 -7.74 -25.64
C GLU A 244 0.79 -8.95 -25.99
N LEU A 245 1.86 -9.19 -25.22
CA LEU A 245 2.72 -10.35 -25.40
C LEU A 245 2.05 -11.69 -25.02
N THR A 246 1.00 -11.63 -24.18
CA THR A 246 0.39 -12.83 -23.57
C THR A 246 -0.86 -13.31 -24.31
N VAL A 247 -1.40 -12.54 -25.26
CA VAL A 247 -2.66 -12.79 -25.98
C VAL A 247 -2.67 -14.11 -26.79
N GLY A 248 -1.52 -14.74 -27.03
CA GLY A 248 -1.41 -15.87 -27.95
C GLY A 248 -1.96 -17.24 -27.46
N ASN A 249 -2.26 -17.43 -26.16
CA ASN A 249 -2.71 -18.73 -25.65
C ASN A 249 -3.66 -18.60 -24.43
N PRO A 250 -4.97 -18.91 -24.60
CA PRO A 250 -5.99 -18.75 -23.54
C PRO A 250 -5.71 -19.51 -22.25
N ALA A 251 -5.05 -20.68 -22.34
CA ALA A 251 -4.76 -21.50 -21.14
C ALA A 251 -3.75 -20.83 -20.20
N TYR A 252 -2.83 -20.03 -20.75
CA TYR A 252 -1.84 -19.30 -19.97
C TYR A 252 -2.31 -17.93 -19.52
N GLN A 253 -3.36 -17.36 -20.11
CA GLN A 253 -3.82 -15.98 -19.82
C GLN A 253 -4.22 -15.80 -18.36
N VAL A 254 -4.93 -16.74 -17.75
CA VAL A 254 -5.36 -16.64 -16.36
C VAL A 254 -4.16 -16.66 -15.40
N VAL A 255 -3.24 -17.60 -15.62
CA VAL A 255 -2.04 -17.73 -14.76
C VAL A 255 -1.11 -16.53 -14.98
N ALA A 256 -0.87 -16.17 -16.23
CA ALA A 256 -0.06 -15.01 -16.58
C ALA A 256 -0.67 -13.71 -16.05
N GLY A 257 -2.00 -13.54 -16.12
CA GLY A 257 -2.72 -12.42 -15.54
C GLY A 257 -2.54 -12.32 -14.03
N ALA A 258 -2.69 -13.44 -13.30
CA ALA A 258 -2.50 -13.47 -11.85
C ALA A 258 -1.05 -13.15 -11.45
N VAL A 259 -0.06 -13.73 -12.16
CA VAL A 259 1.35 -13.47 -11.92
C VAL A 259 1.70 -12.01 -12.27
N GLY A 260 1.24 -11.51 -13.42
CA GLY A 260 1.43 -10.12 -13.84
C GLY A 260 0.85 -9.14 -12.81
N MET A 261 -0.35 -9.44 -12.30
CA MET A 261 -1.00 -8.66 -11.23
C MET A 261 -0.16 -8.65 -9.94
N LEU A 262 0.36 -9.81 -9.52
CA LEU A 262 1.21 -9.89 -8.33
C LEU A 262 2.50 -9.07 -8.51
N VAL A 263 3.14 -9.15 -9.67
CA VAL A 263 4.34 -8.37 -9.98
C VAL A 263 4.02 -6.87 -10.01
N PHE A 264 2.93 -6.49 -10.66
CA PHE A 264 2.43 -5.11 -10.68
C PHE A 264 2.22 -4.56 -9.28
N LEU A 265 1.46 -5.28 -8.44
CA LEU A 265 1.19 -4.89 -7.06
C LEU A 265 2.47 -4.85 -6.21
N LYS A 266 3.41 -5.78 -6.44
CA LYS A 266 4.69 -5.80 -5.75
C LYS A 266 5.51 -4.55 -6.04
N ILE A 267 5.65 -4.17 -7.30
CA ILE A 267 6.39 -2.99 -7.70
C ILE A 267 5.69 -1.72 -7.19
N LEU A 268 4.36 -1.66 -7.29
CA LEU A 268 3.58 -0.54 -6.79
C LEU A 268 3.76 -0.35 -5.28
N ASN A 269 3.66 -1.42 -4.48
CA ASN A 269 3.85 -1.34 -3.04
C ASN A 269 5.30 -0.99 -2.65
N GLN A 270 6.31 -1.47 -3.40
CA GLN A 270 7.69 -1.04 -3.23
C GLN A 270 7.86 0.46 -3.49
N LEU A 271 7.23 0.96 -4.55
CA LEU A 271 7.25 2.37 -4.91
C LEU A 271 6.59 3.25 -3.83
N ILE A 272 5.45 2.82 -3.28
CA ILE A 272 4.76 3.50 -2.18
C ILE A 272 5.66 3.57 -0.94
N LEU A 273 6.29 2.47 -0.54
CA LEU A 273 7.17 2.45 0.63
C LEU A 273 8.46 3.22 0.41
N PHE A 274 9.01 3.23 -0.81
CA PHE A 274 10.14 4.07 -1.15
C PHE A 274 9.78 5.56 -1.11
N ALA A 275 8.61 5.93 -1.62
CA ALA A 275 8.09 7.28 -1.50
C ALA A 275 7.84 7.68 -0.03
N ALA A 276 7.35 6.75 0.81
CA ALA A 276 7.25 6.96 2.25
C ALA A 276 8.64 7.19 2.90
N ALA A 277 9.67 6.45 2.47
CA ALA A 277 11.04 6.67 2.93
C ALA A 277 11.58 8.04 2.51
N LEU A 278 11.26 8.51 1.29
CA LEU A 278 11.57 9.87 0.85
C LEU A 278 10.88 10.92 1.73
N THR A 279 9.59 10.74 2.06
CA THR A 279 8.92 11.65 2.98
C THR A 279 9.54 11.61 4.38
N ALA A 280 9.94 10.43 4.87
CA ALA A 280 10.51 10.26 6.21
C ALA A 280 11.90 10.90 6.34
N THR A 281 12.72 10.84 5.28
CA THR A 281 14.08 11.39 5.26
C THR A 281 14.16 12.85 4.82
N GLY A 282 13.04 13.46 4.41
CA GLY A 282 12.97 14.87 4.08
C GLY A 282 13.25 15.77 5.28
N THR A 283 13.86 16.91 5.07
CA THR A 283 14.22 17.87 6.12
C THR A 283 13.32 19.11 6.17
N THR A 284 12.43 19.28 5.17
CA THR A 284 11.58 20.46 5.03
C THR A 284 10.31 20.35 5.88
N GLY A 285 10.03 21.40 6.66
CA GLY A 285 8.78 21.58 7.40
C GLY A 285 8.59 20.69 8.62
N THR A 286 7.57 21.01 9.42
CA THR A 286 7.20 20.28 10.63
C THR A 286 6.21 19.15 10.30
N VAL A 287 6.45 17.99 10.89
CA VAL A 287 5.56 16.81 10.77
C VAL A 287 4.81 16.63 12.07
N VAL A 288 3.49 16.41 11.99
CA VAL A 288 2.64 16.18 13.16
C VAL A 288 2.03 14.78 13.07
N ASP A 289 2.34 13.94 14.04
CA ASP A 289 1.67 12.65 14.24
C ASP A 289 0.33 12.85 14.96
N LEU A 290 -0.75 12.79 14.17
CA LEU A 290 -2.11 12.98 14.69
C LEU A 290 -2.57 11.80 15.54
N ALA A 291 -2.08 10.60 15.26
CA ALA A 291 -2.44 9.39 15.99
C ALA A 291 -1.82 9.40 17.40
N ALA A 292 -0.53 9.71 17.51
CA ALA A 292 0.14 9.84 18.81
C ALA A 292 -0.42 11.02 19.63
N ARG A 293 -0.78 12.12 18.97
CA ARG A 293 -1.41 13.27 19.65
C ARG A 293 -2.77 12.90 20.25
N ARG A 294 -3.57 12.15 19.49
CA ARG A 294 -4.88 11.68 19.95
C ARG A 294 -4.74 10.68 21.12
N ALA A 295 -3.86 9.69 21.01
CA ALA A 295 -3.60 8.71 22.05
C ALA A 295 -3.20 9.39 23.37
N ARG A 296 -2.32 10.41 23.34
CA ARG A 296 -1.95 11.22 24.51
C ARG A 296 -3.13 11.98 25.09
N SER A 297 -4.01 12.54 24.27
CA SER A 297 -5.19 13.26 24.75
C SER A 297 -6.24 12.33 25.39
N GLU A 298 -6.35 11.10 24.92
CA GLU A 298 -7.22 10.07 25.50
C GLU A 298 -6.66 9.59 26.85
N ALA A 299 -5.37 9.32 26.94
CA ALA A 299 -4.69 8.96 28.20
C ALA A 299 -4.80 10.05 29.27
N ALA A 300 -4.67 11.32 28.86
CA ALA A 300 -4.83 12.46 29.79
C ALA A 300 -6.27 12.60 30.28
N ARG A 301 -7.29 12.26 29.50
CA ARG A 301 -8.70 12.25 29.90
C ARG A 301 -9.04 11.11 30.86
N GLU A 302 -8.36 9.97 30.71
CA GLU A 302 -8.51 8.80 31.62
C GLU A 302 -7.69 8.93 32.90
N GLY A 303 -7.04 10.07 33.16
CA GLY A 303 -6.21 10.33 34.36
C GLY A 303 -4.88 9.58 34.35
N PHE A 304 -4.53 8.90 33.25
CA PHE A 304 -3.26 8.23 33.10
C PHE A 304 -2.23 9.23 32.56
N SER A 305 -1.34 9.69 33.47
CA SER A 305 -0.14 10.45 33.03
C SER A 305 0.97 9.46 32.70
N PRO A 306 1.44 9.37 31.42
CA PRO A 306 2.56 8.52 31.07
C PRO A 306 3.89 8.93 31.73
N ASP A 307 3.96 10.18 32.23
CA ASP A 307 5.11 10.77 32.93
C ASP A 307 4.97 10.78 34.43
N ALA A 308 3.91 10.18 35.00
CA ALA A 308 3.84 10.01 36.44
C ALA A 308 4.97 9.07 36.89
N PRO A 309 5.90 9.51 37.76
CA PRO A 309 6.91 8.61 38.27
C PRO A 309 6.16 7.42 38.87
N ARG A 310 6.51 6.20 38.42
CA ARG A 310 5.98 4.97 39.03
C ARG A 310 6.19 5.12 40.51
N SER A 311 5.10 5.36 41.23
CA SER A 311 5.16 5.46 42.70
C SER A 311 5.82 4.16 43.16
N ARG A 312 6.89 4.29 43.90
CA ARG A 312 7.52 3.20 44.64
C ARG A 312 6.50 2.56 45.58
N ALA A 313 5.57 1.81 45.03
CA ALA A 313 4.64 0.98 45.80
C ALA A 313 5.15 -0.46 45.93
N ASP A 314 6.44 -0.67 45.66
CA ASP A 314 7.09 -1.96 45.88
C ASP A 314 8.39 -1.85 46.70
N ASP A 315 8.42 -0.87 47.61
CA ASP A 315 9.32 -0.91 48.78
C ASP A 315 8.66 -1.77 49.88
N SER A 316 8.27 -3.00 49.56
CA SER A 316 8.16 -4.05 50.57
C SER A 316 9.57 -4.34 51.04
N PRO A 317 9.89 -4.20 52.35
CA PRO A 317 11.24 -4.48 52.81
C PRO A 317 11.58 -5.95 52.48
N GLU A 318 12.67 -6.13 51.80
CA GLU A 318 13.26 -7.43 51.49
C GLU A 318 13.33 -8.22 52.81
N PRO A 319 12.79 -9.47 52.91
CA PRO A 319 12.89 -10.25 54.13
C PRO A 319 14.36 -10.49 54.41
N ALA A 320 14.77 -10.13 55.63
CA ALA A 320 16.11 -10.26 56.13
C ALA A 320 16.70 -11.68 55.85
N PRO A 321 17.97 -11.79 55.46
CA PRO A 321 18.59 -13.09 55.19
C PRO A 321 18.55 -13.96 56.44
N ALA A 322 17.99 -15.17 56.31
CA ALA A 322 17.93 -16.16 57.37
C ALA A 322 19.37 -16.50 57.86
N THR A 323 19.61 -16.32 59.14
CA THR A 323 20.82 -16.77 59.79
C THR A 323 21.07 -18.27 59.58
N PRO A 324 22.29 -18.71 59.30
CA PRO A 324 22.58 -20.13 59.17
C PRO A 324 22.45 -20.80 60.54
N HIS A 325 21.57 -21.76 60.63
CA HIS A 325 21.50 -22.68 61.78
C HIS A 325 22.64 -23.67 61.65
N ASP A 326 23.63 -23.57 62.57
CA ASP A 326 24.57 -24.60 62.88
C ASP A 326 23.85 -25.85 63.40
N GLY A 327 24.03 -26.98 62.76
CA GLY A 327 23.56 -28.27 63.22
C GLY A 327 24.46 -29.40 62.68
N PRO A 328 24.65 -30.52 63.37
CA PRO A 328 25.94 -31.13 63.56
C PRO A 328 26.33 -32.17 62.49
N GLN A 329 27.61 -32.38 62.42
CA GLN A 329 28.33 -33.42 61.68
C GLN A 329 27.81 -34.84 61.98
N GLY A 330 27.58 -35.62 60.96
CA GLY A 330 27.33 -37.07 61.04
C GLY A 330 27.89 -37.79 59.79
N ALA A 331 28.90 -38.55 60.05
CA ALA A 331 29.70 -39.35 59.16
C ALA A 331 28.93 -40.44 58.38
N GLY A 332 29.44 -40.83 57.21
CA GLY A 332 29.30 -42.24 56.81
C GLY A 332 29.14 -42.51 55.31
N HIS A 333 30.24 -42.91 54.75
CA HIS A 333 30.44 -44.06 53.81
C HIS A 333 29.82 -44.11 52.40
N LEU A 334 30.74 -44.10 51.46
CA LEU A 334 31.00 -45.13 50.44
C LEU A 334 29.86 -45.60 49.48
N GLY A 335 30.10 -45.48 48.22
CA GLY A 335 29.43 -46.31 47.22
C GLY A 335 29.66 -45.86 45.76
N THR A 336 30.76 -46.31 45.21
CA THR A 336 31.13 -46.42 43.80
C THR A 336 29.99 -46.96 42.93
N ARG A 337 29.82 -46.39 41.71
CA ARG A 337 29.83 -47.10 40.40
C ARG A 337 29.26 -46.24 39.28
N ASP A 338 30.13 -45.88 38.39
CA ASP A 338 29.85 -45.81 36.94
C ASP A 338 29.65 -47.23 36.36
N PRO A 339 29.27 -47.51 35.09
CA PRO A 339 28.99 -46.62 33.95
C PRO A 339 27.81 -47.06 33.03
N ALA A 340 27.62 -46.29 31.96
CA ALA A 340 27.16 -46.67 30.62
C ALA A 340 25.72 -47.20 30.41
N VAL A 341 24.91 -46.51 29.61
CA VAL A 341 24.62 -46.71 28.18
C VAL A 341 23.99 -45.41 27.64
#